data_56beb9aa00fd952f1fb8784d63a1866e
#
_entry.id   56beb9aa00fd952f1fb8784d63a1866e
#
_cell.length_a   1.000
_cell.length_b   1.000
_cell.length_c   1.000
_cell.angle_alpha   90.00
_cell.angle_beta   90.00
_cell.angle_gamma   90.00
#
_symmetry.space_group_name_H-M   'P 1'
#
loop_
_entity.id
_entity.type
_entity.pdbx_description
1 polymer ?
#
loop_
_entity_poly.entity_id
_entity_poly.type
_entity_poly.pdbx_seq_one_letter_code
_entity_poly.pdbx_strand_id
1 'polypeptide(L)'
;VRLWSVLTGLTAILTVAAIVGNIIANQYATTLNVALNASTYKIIKGETTGDTEYFKKGFASDEEREAYEAELCATVEAEGAALLKNENNALPLASGAKVSLFGHGSVDLMYGGTGSGSVDTSKAPNLKDALEAQGITINQTLWDLYKSDSMMSKYSRMTPASISDTLEANTQYAVNEAPWSALSSAES
;
A
#
# COMPACT_ATOMS: atom_id res chain seq x y z
N VAL A 1 21.70 8.36 -61.11
CA VAL A 1 20.96 7.09 -61.06
C VAL A 1 21.21 6.35 -59.74
N ARG A 2 22.47 6.10 -59.32
CA ARG A 2 22.79 5.34 -58.10
C ARG A 2 22.24 5.96 -56.80
N LEU A 3 22.27 7.29 -56.66
CA LEU A 3 21.76 7.97 -55.46
C LEU A 3 20.24 7.80 -55.32
N TRP A 4 19.50 7.92 -56.42
CA TRP A 4 18.05 7.70 -56.43
C TRP A 4 17.67 6.27 -56.06
N SER A 5 18.40 5.29 -56.55
CA SER A 5 18.15 3.89 -56.21
C SER A 5 18.39 3.60 -54.71
N VAL A 6 19.41 4.20 -54.12
CA VAL A 6 19.69 4.09 -52.68
C VAL A 6 18.58 4.78 -51.87
N LEU A 7 18.18 5.99 -52.26
CA LEU A 7 17.08 6.68 -51.59
C LEU A 7 15.77 5.88 -51.63
N THR A 8 15.42 5.36 -52.82
CA THR A 8 14.21 4.54 -53.00
C THR A 8 14.27 3.27 -52.15
N GLY A 9 15.44 2.62 -52.04
CA GLY A 9 15.62 1.46 -51.18
C GLY A 9 15.43 1.80 -49.69
N LEU A 10 16.00 2.93 -49.26
CA LEU A 10 15.86 3.39 -47.88
C LEU A 10 14.41 3.75 -47.54
N THR A 11 13.71 4.49 -48.42
CA THR A 11 12.29 4.83 -48.19
C THR A 11 11.41 3.58 -48.18
N ALA A 12 11.66 2.59 -49.01
CA ALA A 12 10.91 1.36 -49.01
C ALA A 12 11.09 0.59 -47.69
N ILE A 13 12.31 0.50 -47.17
CA ILE A 13 12.60 -0.14 -45.87
C ILE A 13 11.89 0.60 -44.72
N LEU A 14 11.97 1.94 -44.70
CA LEU A 14 11.30 2.75 -43.69
C LEU A 14 9.78 2.60 -43.73
N THR A 15 9.21 2.54 -44.96
CA THR A 15 7.76 2.32 -45.11
C THR A 15 7.34 0.98 -44.57
N VAL A 16 8.06 -0.08 -44.89
CA VAL A 16 7.78 -1.43 -44.32
C VAL A 16 7.91 -1.42 -42.81
N ALA A 17 8.96 -0.84 -42.26
CA ALA A 17 9.15 -0.71 -40.83
C ALA A 17 8.01 0.05 -40.13
N ALA A 18 7.55 1.15 -40.77
CA ALA A 18 6.41 1.92 -40.24
C ALA A 18 5.09 1.14 -40.27
N ILE A 19 4.83 0.36 -41.32
CA ILE A 19 3.64 -0.48 -41.43
C ILE A 19 3.69 -1.58 -40.36
N VAL A 20 4.81 -2.27 -40.21
CA VAL A 20 4.98 -3.32 -39.20
C VAL A 20 4.86 -2.73 -37.79
N GLY A 21 5.51 -1.60 -37.55
CA GLY A 21 5.42 -0.90 -36.26
C GLY A 21 3.99 -0.47 -35.92
N ASN A 22 3.22 0.02 -36.93
CA ASN A 22 1.82 0.38 -36.72
C ASN A 22 0.95 -0.85 -36.41
N ILE A 23 1.15 -1.98 -37.07
CA ILE A 23 0.41 -3.22 -36.80
C ILE A 23 0.69 -3.69 -35.37
N ILE A 24 1.96 -3.70 -34.94
CA ILE A 24 2.36 -4.09 -33.60
C ILE A 24 1.76 -3.13 -32.56
N ALA A 25 1.88 -1.82 -32.79
CA ALA A 25 1.34 -0.82 -31.89
C ALA A 25 -0.18 -0.94 -31.72
N ASN A 26 -0.93 -1.21 -32.79
CA ASN A 26 -2.36 -1.45 -32.71
C ASN A 26 -2.70 -2.75 -31.98
N GLN A 27 -1.94 -3.82 -32.20
CA GLN A 27 -2.16 -5.11 -31.52
C GLN A 27 -1.95 -4.99 -29.99
N TYR A 28 -0.99 -4.18 -29.57
CA TYR A 28 -0.67 -3.95 -28.16
C TYR A 28 -1.17 -2.59 -27.64
N ALA A 29 -2.12 -1.96 -28.33
CA ALA A 29 -2.59 -0.60 -28.01
C ALA A 29 -3.06 -0.46 -26.55
N THR A 30 -3.80 -1.42 -26.02
CA THR A 30 -4.27 -1.40 -24.63
C THR A 30 -3.09 -1.41 -23.64
N THR A 31 -2.13 -2.31 -23.84
CA THR A 31 -0.93 -2.42 -23.00
C THR A 31 -0.07 -1.16 -23.07
N LEU A 32 0.13 -0.63 -24.27
CA LEU A 32 0.88 0.62 -24.48
C LEU A 32 0.19 1.81 -23.84
N ASN A 33 -1.14 1.92 -23.99
CA ASN A 33 -1.90 3.00 -23.39
C ASN A 33 -1.86 2.96 -21.86
N VAL A 34 -1.97 1.77 -21.26
CA VAL A 34 -1.82 1.61 -19.81
C VAL A 34 -0.40 1.97 -19.36
N ALA A 35 0.62 1.49 -20.06
CA ALA A 35 2.02 1.78 -19.72
C ALA A 35 2.38 3.27 -19.87
N LEU A 36 1.77 3.96 -20.82
CA LEU A 36 1.97 5.40 -21.07
C LEU A 36 0.96 6.29 -20.30
N ASN A 37 0.11 5.70 -19.47
CA ASN A 37 -0.97 6.39 -18.76
C ASN A 37 -1.89 7.19 -19.72
N ALA A 38 -2.12 6.66 -20.92
CA ALA A 38 -2.97 7.27 -21.93
C ALA A 38 -4.39 6.73 -21.82
N SER A 39 -5.38 7.61 -22.00
CA SER A 39 -6.78 7.20 -22.02
C SER A 39 -7.08 6.27 -23.20
N THR A 40 -7.66 5.10 -22.90
CA THR A 40 -8.09 4.13 -23.92
C THR A 40 -9.50 4.43 -24.47
N TYR A 41 -10.16 5.45 -23.94
CA TYR A 41 -11.52 5.82 -24.29
C TYR A 41 -11.61 7.29 -24.66
N LYS A 42 -12.53 7.60 -25.58
CA LYS A 42 -12.87 8.96 -25.95
C LYS A 42 -14.13 9.37 -25.19
N ILE A 43 -14.01 10.41 -24.37
CA ILE A 43 -15.17 11.01 -23.73
C ILE A 43 -15.93 11.82 -24.80
N ILE A 44 -17.11 11.35 -25.17
CA ILE A 44 -18.03 12.11 -26.03
C ILE A 44 -18.87 12.97 -25.07
N LYS A 45 -18.54 14.27 -25.02
CA LYS A 45 -19.38 15.23 -24.30
C LYS A 45 -20.59 15.53 -25.19
N GLY A 46 -21.73 14.98 -24.83
CA GLY A 46 -23.02 15.38 -25.39
C GLY A 46 -23.59 16.57 -24.61
N GLU A 47 -24.51 17.32 -25.21
CA GLU A 47 -25.33 18.26 -24.44
C GLU A 47 -26.26 17.43 -23.55
N THR A 48 -25.94 17.37 -22.25
CA THR A 48 -26.80 16.72 -21.27
C THR A 48 -27.79 17.74 -20.77
N THR A 49 -29.05 17.57 -21.16
CA THR A 49 -30.17 18.41 -20.71
C THR A 49 -30.82 17.93 -19.42
N GLY A 50 -30.22 16.93 -18.74
CA GLY A 50 -30.73 16.33 -17.52
C GLY A 50 -29.67 16.14 -16.45
N ASP A 51 -30.14 15.90 -15.23
CA ASP A 51 -29.31 15.51 -14.10
C ASP A 51 -28.73 14.11 -14.41
N THR A 52 -27.43 14.04 -14.72
CA THR A 52 -26.69 12.82 -15.00
C THR A 52 -25.99 12.26 -13.77
N GLU A 53 -26.13 12.91 -12.63
CA GLU A 53 -25.57 12.48 -11.37
C GLU A 53 -26.40 11.34 -10.78
N TYR A 54 -25.98 10.10 -11.05
CA TYR A 54 -26.69 8.90 -10.61
C TYR A 54 -26.66 8.75 -9.08
N PHE A 55 -25.54 9.15 -8.45
CA PHE A 55 -25.38 9.15 -7.01
C PHE A 55 -24.87 10.53 -6.57
N LYS A 56 -25.70 11.26 -5.83
CA LYS A 56 -25.28 12.53 -5.24
C LYS A 56 -24.21 12.26 -4.18
N LYS A 57 -23.21 13.11 -4.14
CA LYS A 57 -22.22 13.07 -3.06
C LYS A 57 -22.95 13.25 -1.72
N GLY A 58 -22.75 12.29 -0.81
CA GLY A 58 -23.33 12.35 0.54
C GLY A 58 -22.57 13.27 1.50
N PHE A 59 -21.35 13.70 1.11
CA PHE A 59 -20.46 14.52 1.92
C PHE A 59 -20.13 15.82 1.21
N ALA A 60 -19.96 16.90 1.97
CA ALA A 60 -19.64 18.21 1.43
C ALA A 60 -18.16 18.32 0.99
N SER A 61 -17.25 17.54 1.59
CA SER A 61 -15.83 17.50 1.25
C SER A 61 -15.23 16.10 1.40
N ASP A 62 -14.02 15.91 0.91
CA ASP A 62 -13.29 14.66 1.07
C ASP A 62 -12.83 14.47 2.52
N GLU A 63 -12.53 15.57 3.24
CA GLU A 63 -12.16 15.53 4.66
C GLU A 63 -13.34 15.05 5.53
N GLU A 64 -14.55 15.50 5.24
CA GLU A 64 -15.76 15.04 5.94
C GLU A 64 -15.99 13.54 5.70
N ARG A 65 -15.79 13.08 4.47
CA ARG A 65 -15.88 11.66 4.12
C ARG A 65 -14.82 10.83 4.84
N GLU A 66 -13.56 11.28 4.82
CA GLU A 66 -12.46 10.58 5.49
C GLU A 66 -12.68 10.47 7.00
N ALA A 67 -13.19 11.52 7.63
CA ALA A 67 -13.54 11.51 9.06
C ALA A 67 -14.66 10.51 9.37
N TYR A 68 -15.70 10.49 8.57
CA TYR A 68 -16.79 9.52 8.69
C TYR A 68 -16.30 8.08 8.48
N GLU A 69 -15.46 7.85 7.46
CA GLU A 69 -14.89 6.53 7.18
C GLU A 69 -14.03 6.03 8.35
N ALA A 70 -13.24 6.91 8.97
CA ALA A 70 -12.42 6.55 10.12
C ALA A 70 -13.29 6.16 11.35
N GLU A 71 -14.35 6.91 11.63
CA GLU A 71 -15.30 6.58 12.69
C GLU A 71 -16.05 5.27 12.42
N LEU A 72 -16.49 5.08 11.19
CA LEU A 72 -17.16 3.86 10.77
C LEU A 72 -16.24 2.63 10.92
N CYS A 73 -14.98 2.74 10.47
CA CYS A 73 -14.00 1.66 10.62
C CYS A 73 -13.77 1.32 12.10
N ALA A 74 -13.62 2.31 12.96
CA ALA A 74 -13.46 2.10 14.40
C ALA A 74 -14.69 1.41 15.02
N THR A 75 -15.90 1.79 14.61
CA THR A 75 -17.15 1.16 15.06
C THR A 75 -17.25 -0.29 14.61
N VAL A 76 -16.97 -0.56 13.34
CA VAL A 76 -17.01 -1.92 12.78
C VAL A 76 -16.00 -2.83 13.48
N GLU A 77 -14.79 -2.32 13.74
CA GLU A 77 -13.76 -3.07 14.44
C GLU A 77 -14.18 -3.36 15.90
N ALA A 78 -14.73 -2.38 16.60
CA ALA A 78 -15.19 -2.53 17.97
C ALA A 78 -16.34 -3.55 18.10
N GLU A 79 -17.27 -3.56 17.13
CA GLU A 79 -18.36 -4.54 17.08
C GLU A 79 -17.90 -5.94 16.66
N GLY A 80 -16.87 -6.01 15.80
CA GLY A 80 -16.30 -7.26 15.28
C GLY A 80 -15.32 -7.94 16.25
N ALA A 81 -14.76 -7.21 17.20
CA ALA A 81 -13.77 -7.73 18.12
C ALA A 81 -14.38 -8.72 19.12
N ALA A 82 -13.80 -9.92 19.22
CA ALA A 82 -14.20 -10.94 20.19
C ALA A 82 -13.08 -11.21 21.21
N LEU A 83 -13.36 -11.01 22.49
CA LEU A 83 -12.42 -11.32 23.57
C LEU A 83 -12.47 -12.82 23.87
N LEU A 84 -11.52 -13.57 23.33
CA LEU A 84 -11.48 -15.04 23.47
C LEU A 84 -10.93 -15.49 24.82
N LYS A 85 -10.09 -14.67 25.47
CA LYS A 85 -9.43 -15.00 26.72
C LYS A 85 -9.09 -13.72 27.49
N ASN A 86 -9.43 -13.68 28.78
CA ASN A 86 -9.09 -12.58 29.68
C ASN A 86 -8.75 -13.13 31.07
N GLU A 87 -7.50 -13.51 31.25
CA GLU A 87 -7.03 -14.03 32.53
C GLU A 87 -6.66 -12.86 33.47
N ASN A 88 -7.03 -13.01 34.73
CA ASN A 88 -6.76 -12.04 35.80
C ASN A 88 -7.29 -10.61 35.49
N ASN A 89 -8.31 -10.48 34.65
CA ASN A 89 -8.87 -9.18 34.23
C ASN A 89 -7.81 -8.26 33.62
N ALA A 90 -6.91 -8.81 32.80
CA ALA A 90 -5.87 -8.03 32.12
C ALA A 90 -6.42 -6.96 31.17
N LEU A 91 -7.66 -7.18 30.69
CA LEU A 91 -8.38 -6.24 29.82
C LEU A 91 -9.74 -5.89 30.45
N PRO A 92 -10.25 -4.65 30.25
CA PRO A 92 -9.59 -3.53 29.57
C PRO A 92 -8.37 -3.02 30.36
N LEU A 93 -7.42 -2.41 29.64
CA LEU A 93 -6.29 -1.75 30.28
C LEU A 93 -6.78 -0.58 31.14
N ALA A 94 -6.20 -0.43 32.32
CA ALA A 94 -6.52 0.71 33.18
C ALA A 94 -6.07 2.02 32.52
N SER A 95 -6.77 3.11 32.78
CA SER A 95 -6.33 4.44 32.36
C SER A 95 -4.93 4.74 32.88
N GLY A 96 -4.04 5.23 32.02
CA GLY A 96 -2.64 5.49 32.36
C GLY A 96 -1.78 4.23 32.49
N ALA A 97 -2.25 3.07 32.04
CA ALA A 97 -1.45 1.86 32.01
C ALA A 97 -0.15 2.07 31.21
N LYS A 98 0.90 1.36 31.65
CA LYS A 98 2.17 1.30 30.93
C LYS A 98 2.31 -0.05 30.27
N VAL A 99 2.60 -0.05 28.96
CA VAL A 99 2.73 -1.28 28.18
C VAL A 99 4.05 -1.35 27.44
N SER A 100 4.57 -2.55 27.27
CA SER A 100 5.71 -2.85 26.41
C SER A 100 5.20 -3.54 25.15
N LEU A 101 5.52 -2.98 23.98
CA LEU A 101 5.14 -3.53 22.70
C LEU A 101 6.30 -4.38 22.16
N PHE A 102 6.06 -5.67 22.02
CA PHE A 102 7.02 -6.63 21.52
C PHE A 102 6.68 -7.03 20.09
N GLY A 103 7.70 -7.42 19.36
CA GLY A 103 7.61 -7.91 18.00
C GLY A 103 7.76 -6.80 16.97
N HIS A 104 8.40 -7.13 15.86
CA HIS A 104 8.64 -6.20 14.76
C HIS A 104 7.32 -5.61 14.22
N GLY A 105 6.25 -6.40 14.18
CA GLY A 105 4.93 -5.95 13.77
C GLY A 105 4.35 -4.82 14.61
N SER A 106 4.84 -4.61 15.85
CA SER A 106 4.37 -3.49 16.68
C SER A 106 4.81 -2.12 16.16
N VAL A 107 5.97 -2.06 15.51
CA VAL A 107 6.55 -0.82 14.94
C VAL A 107 6.40 -0.72 13.42
N ASP A 108 6.04 -1.82 12.76
CA ASP A 108 5.85 -1.92 11.32
C ASP A 108 4.56 -2.70 11.01
N LEU A 109 3.42 -2.06 11.29
CA LEU A 109 2.10 -2.64 11.02
C LEU A 109 1.89 -2.86 9.51
N MET A 110 1.22 -3.97 9.20
CA MET A 110 0.79 -4.24 7.84
C MET A 110 -0.62 -3.69 7.62
N TYR A 111 -0.74 -2.53 6.98
CA TYR A 111 -2.02 -1.89 6.71
C TYR A 111 -2.71 -2.39 5.43
N GLY A 112 -2.00 -3.12 4.58
CA GLY A 112 -2.53 -3.63 3.32
C GLY A 112 -1.58 -4.61 2.66
N GLY A 113 -2.02 -5.18 1.55
CA GLY A 113 -1.24 -6.10 0.73
C GLY A 113 -0.38 -5.39 -0.33
N THR A 114 0.18 -6.20 -1.24
CA THR A 114 0.90 -5.72 -2.43
C THR A 114 -0.04 -5.65 -3.64
N GLY A 115 0.37 -4.93 -4.68
CA GLY A 115 -0.40 -4.80 -5.92
C GLY A 115 -1.70 -4.05 -5.71
N SER A 116 -2.83 -4.62 -6.11
CA SER A 116 -4.16 -4.02 -5.97
C SER A 116 -4.64 -3.87 -4.53
N GLY A 117 -4.00 -4.55 -3.58
CA GLY A 117 -4.26 -4.42 -2.15
C GLY A 117 -3.36 -3.36 -1.47
N SER A 118 -2.54 -2.65 -2.23
CA SER A 118 -1.72 -1.56 -1.71
C SER A 118 -2.60 -0.36 -1.32
N VAL A 119 -2.34 0.20 -0.13
CA VAL A 119 -3.02 1.37 0.39
C VAL A 119 -2.02 2.47 0.70
N ASP A 120 -2.46 3.72 0.62
CA ASP A 120 -1.68 4.86 1.10
C ASP A 120 -1.70 4.86 2.64
N THR A 121 -0.55 4.58 3.23
CA THR A 121 -0.38 4.50 4.68
C THR A 121 0.07 5.82 5.32
N SER A 122 0.21 6.89 4.54
CA SER A 122 0.76 8.16 5.03
C SER A 122 -0.08 8.81 6.13
N LYS A 123 -1.38 8.53 6.15
CA LYS A 123 -2.33 9.01 7.17
C LYS A 123 -2.71 7.94 8.21
N ALA A 124 -2.19 6.71 8.07
CA ALA A 124 -2.55 5.63 8.98
C ALA A 124 -1.85 5.81 10.34
N PRO A 125 -2.59 5.77 11.46
CA PRO A 125 -1.98 5.85 12.78
C PRO A 125 -1.13 4.61 13.06
N ASN A 126 0.06 4.78 13.62
CA ASN A 126 0.82 3.66 14.13
C ASN A 126 0.27 3.21 15.50
N LEU A 127 0.67 2.01 15.94
CA LEU A 127 0.16 1.43 17.20
C LEU A 127 0.50 2.28 18.43
N LYS A 128 1.68 2.90 18.46
CA LYS A 128 2.09 3.80 19.56
C LYS A 128 1.14 4.98 19.66
N ASP A 129 0.97 5.72 18.55
CA ASP A 129 0.13 6.92 18.54
C ASP A 129 -1.31 6.60 18.90
N ALA A 130 -1.83 5.46 18.42
CA ALA A 130 -3.17 5.00 18.75
C ALA A 130 -3.35 4.69 20.24
N LEU A 131 -2.38 4.03 20.89
CA LEU A 131 -2.40 3.74 22.32
C LEU A 131 -2.23 5.01 23.16
N GLU A 132 -1.31 5.89 22.80
CA GLU A 132 -1.09 7.16 23.49
C GLU A 132 -2.32 8.07 23.40
N ALA A 133 -3.04 8.07 22.29
CA ALA A 133 -4.32 8.77 22.15
C ALA A 133 -5.40 8.27 23.13
N GLN A 134 -5.29 7.01 23.58
CA GLN A 134 -6.15 6.42 24.60
C GLN A 134 -5.59 6.58 26.04
N GLY A 135 -4.55 7.38 26.22
CA GLY A 135 -3.91 7.61 27.51
C GLY A 135 -3.05 6.45 28.02
N ILE A 136 -2.66 5.54 27.16
CA ILE A 136 -1.74 4.43 27.48
C ILE A 136 -0.31 4.90 27.23
N THR A 137 0.59 4.65 28.15
CA THR A 137 2.01 4.97 27.99
C THR A 137 2.76 3.76 27.48
N ILE A 138 3.59 3.91 26.47
CA ILE A 138 4.41 2.81 25.98
C ILE A 138 5.83 2.84 26.57
N ASN A 139 6.48 1.68 26.58
CA ASN A 139 7.92 1.57 26.87
C ASN A 139 8.69 2.17 25.69
N GLN A 140 9.12 3.43 25.84
CA GLN A 140 9.80 4.18 24.79
C GLN A 140 11.17 3.56 24.43
N THR A 141 11.90 3.04 25.40
CA THR A 141 13.21 2.41 25.15
C THR A 141 13.07 1.20 24.23
N LEU A 142 12.08 0.35 24.48
CA LEU A 142 11.82 -0.81 23.63
C LEU A 142 11.32 -0.40 22.23
N TRP A 143 10.47 0.61 22.16
CA TRP A 143 9.98 1.16 20.89
C TRP A 143 11.15 1.69 20.04
N ASP A 144 12.01 2.50 20.62
CA ASP A 144 13.16 3.09 19.93
C ASP A 144 14.17 2.02 19.51
N LEU A 145 14.35 0.99 20.31
CA LEU A 145 15.18 -0.15 19.94
C LEU A 145 14.67 -0.81 18.65
N TYR A 146 13.37 -1.18 18.60
CA TYR A 146 12.77 -1.78 17.40
C TYR A 146 12.83 -0.85 16.19
N LYS A 147 12.69 0.46 16.37
CA LYS A 147 12.75 1.48 15.30
C LYS A 147 14.18 1.83 14.87
N SER A 148 15.20 1.35 15.58
CA SER A 148 16.58 1.63 15.21
C SER A 148 16.96 1.03 13.85
N ASP A 149 17.83 1.69 13.11
CA ASP A 149 18.30 1.24 11.79
C ASP A 149 18.90 -0.17 11.85
N SER A 150 19.59 -0.49 12.93
CA SER A 150 20.20 -1.79 13.14
C SER A 150 19.18 -2.91 13.30
N MET A 151 18.07 -2.64 14.00
CA MET A 151 16.98 -3.61 14.17
C MET A 151 16.15 -3.72 12.90
N MET A 152 15.79 -2.58 12.30
CA MET A 152 14.99 -2.53 11.08
C MET A 152 15.70 -3.20 9.90
N SER A 153 17.00 -3.05 9.75
CA SER A 153 17.76 -3.70 8.67
C SER A 153 17.93 -5.20 8.86
N LYS A 154 18.01 -5.67 10.10
CA LYS A 154 18.30 -7.07 10.42
C LYS A 154 17.04 -7.92 10.59
N TYR A 155 16.00 -7.34 11.15
CA TYR A 155 14.77 -8.02 11.55
C TYR A 155 13.53 -7.44 10.87
N SER A 156 13.70 -6.82 9.70
CA SER A 156 12.58 -6.30 8.94
C SER A 156 11.78 -7.41 8.27
N ARG A 157 10.54 -7.09 8.00
CA ARG A 157 9.68 -7.90 7.14
C ARG A 157 10.28 -7.96 5.73
N MET A 158 10.42 -9.16 5.20
CA MET A 158 10.82 -9.33 3.81
C MET A 158 9.64 -8.94 2.90
N THR A 159 9.85 -7.90 2.11
CA THR A 159 8.93 -7.52 1.04
C THR A 159 9.47 -8.03 -0.29
N PRO A 160 8.65 -8.71 -1.12
CA PRO A 160 9.07 -9.11 -2.45
C PRO A 160 9.51 -7.88 -3.26
N ALA A 161 10.66 -7.96 -3.91
CA ALA A 161 11.17 -6.87 -4.73
C ALA A 161 10.47 -6.77 -6.10
N SER A 162 9.80 -7.86 -6.53
CA SER A 162 9.14 -7.92 -7.83
C SER A 162 7.89 -8.82 -7.80
N ILE A 163 7.08 -8.74 -8.86
CA ILE A 163 5.92 -9.63 -9.05
C ILE A 163 6.38 -11.09 -9.22
N SER A 164 7.53 -11.31 -9.87
CA SER A 164 8.09 -12.66 -10.03
C SER A 164 8.45 -13.27 -8.68
N ASP A 165 9.03 -12.48 -7.78
CA ASP A 165 9.35 -12.95 -6.42
C ASP A 165 8.09 -13.32 -5.63
N THR A 166 6.99 -12.59 -5.86
CA THR A 166 5.69 -12.90 -5.24
C THR A 166 5.08 -14.20 -5.76
N LEU A 167 5.35 -14.55 -7.02
CA LEU A 167 4.81 -15.78 -7.66
C LEU A 167 5.67 -17.01 -7.37
N GLU A 168 6.91 -16.85 -6.94
CA GLU A 168 7.75 -17.95 -6.53
C GLU A 168 7.32 -18.47 -5.15
N ALA A 169 7.04 -19.77 -5.07
CA ALA A 169 6.52 -20.41 -3.85
C ALA A 169 7.43 -20.28 -2.60
N ASN A 170 8.63 -19.75 -2.76
CA ASN A 170 9.60 -19.51 -1.70
C ASN A 170 9.59 -18.10 -1.14
N THR A 171 8.82 -17.18 -1.71
CA THR A 171 8.63 -15.85 -1.16
C THR A 171 7.58 -15.91 -0.06
N GLN A 172 7.89 -16.62 0.99
CA GLN A 172 7.11 -16.53 2.20
C GLN A 172 7.41 -15.16 2.81
N TYR A 173 6.37 -14.48 3.24
CA TYR A 173 6.47 -13.36 4.17
C TYR A 173 7.07 -13.87 5.48
N ALA A 174 8.36 -14.13 5.46
CA ALA A 174 9.06 -14.61 6.64
C ALA A 174 9.08 -13.46 7.65
N VAL A 175 8.44 -13.67 8.77
CA VAL A 175 8.60 -12.82 9.93
C VAL A 175 9.99 -13.10 10.48
N ASN A 176 10.91 -12.20 10.27
CA ASN A 176 12.26 -12.26 10.81
C ASN A 176 12.26 -11.52 12.16
N GLU A 177 11.80 -12.18 13.20
CA GLU A 177 11.64 -11.57 14.51
C GLU A 177 12.98 -11.52 15.28
N ALA A 178 13.17 -10.44 16.07
CA ALA A 178 14.34 -10.27 16.89
C ALA A 178 14.38 -11.31 18.03
N PRO A 179 15.49 -12.05 18.22
CA PRO A 179 15.63 -12.96 19.34
C PRO A 179 15.71 -12.18 20.65
N TRP A 180 15.31 -12.82 21.75
CA TRP A 180 15.31 -12.20 23.09
C TRP A 180 16.68 -11.58 23.45
N SER A 181 17.78 -12.22 23.05
CA SER A 181 19.13 -11.70 23.28
C SER A 181 19.40 -10.34 22.63
N ALA A 182 18.67 -9.98 21.56
CA ALA A 182 18.79 -8.67 20.93
C ALA A 182 17.97 -7.58 21.67
N LEU A 183 17.02 -7.99 22.50
CA LEU A 183 16.14 -7.10 23.25
C LEU A 183 16.62 -6.82 24.67
N SER A 184 17.58 -7.58 25.19
CA SER A 184 18.06 -7.50 26.57
C SER A 184 18.65 -6.13 26.96
N SER A 185 19.05 -5.31 25.99
CA SER A 185 19.49 -3.94 26.23
C SER A 185 18.36 -2.97 26.57
N ALA A 186 17.11 -3.35 26.36
CA ALA A 186 15.93 -2.53 26.64
C ALA A 186 15.29 -2.85 28.02
N GLU A 187 15.89 -3.77 28.79
CA GLU A 187 15.39 -4.18 30.12
C GLU A 187 15.88 -3.27 31.27
N SER A 188 16.74 -2.27 30.98
CA SER A 188 17.34 -1.41 32.01
C SER A 188 16.63 -0.06 32.17
#